data_12e6be31dc895bd25ebe8f58cd81b82d
#
_entry.id   12e6be31dc895bd25ebe8f58cd81b82d
#
_cell.length_a   1.000
_cell.length_b   1.000
_cell.length_c   1.000
_cell.angle_alpha   90.00
_cell.angle_beta   90.00
_cell.angle_gamma   90.00
#
_symmetry.space_group_name_H-M   'P 1'
#
loop_
_entity.id
_entity.type
_entity.pdbx_description
1 polymer ?
#
loop_
_entity_poly.entity_id
_entity_poly.type
_entity_poly.pdbx_seq_one_letter_code
_entity_poly.pdbx_strand_id
1 'polypeptide(L)'
;MLNLASRTVTRAATRTAACIVTAGLAVSTTPAWAGDLAQVVGADETVAPEGEEKVIDAGHVDIGTLLSGSDAELLARDDAGDSPVWRHLDDLVFSVGDAAQQTLPDTDDFSFVGAQSGEDVWVVPQTEQVGVPWLGWNTQAPSLVDNADRGVTMEFLGHSGPGDFSLFLQNGGFEAPQLLWSTAEKGESEFWVDLNTHTHANWTFTEPGTHQVGIRIKSETTNGEEFSTDGVLTFAVGDGADIQAAQDAEWSPADATTEDSSLPVWVYVLVGGGIIVLIAGVAVLVKSRKRGDGHV
;
A
#
# COMPACT_ATOMS: atom_id res chain seq x y z
N MET A 1 -52.29 -88.98 38.54
CA MET A 1 -51.31 -88.20 39.24
C MET A 1 -50.23 -87.79 38.20
N LEU A 2 -50.40 -86.64 37.59
CA LEU A 2 -49.47 -86.15 36.52
C LEU A 2 -48.64 -85.04 37.10
N ASN A 3 -47.31 -85.24 36.96
CA ASN A 3 -46.29 -84.28 37.36
C ASN A 3 -45.96 -83.48 36.11
N LEU A 4 -46.27 -82.16 36.13
CA LEU A 4 -45.91 -81.25 35.07
C LEU A 4 -44.50 -80.58 35.45
N ALA A 5 -43.53 -80.96 34.69
CA ALA A 5 -42.21 -80.31 34.81
C ALA A 5 -42.20 -79.03 34.01
N SER A 6 -42.02 -77.93 34.69
CA SER A 6 -41.79 -76.58 34.12
C SER A 6 -40.38 -76.45 33.52
N ARG A 7 -40.31 -76.21 32.22
CA ARG A 7 -39.02 -75.88 31.54
C ARG A 7 -38.89 -74.38 31.48
N THR A 8 -37.93 -73.88 32.23
CA THR A 8 -37.47 -72.47 32.18
C THR A 8 -36.59 -72.29 30.97
N VAL A 9 -37.02 -71.44 30.03
CA VAL A 9 -36.23 -71.05 28.84
C VAL A 9 -35.50 -69.80 29.20
N THR A 10 -34.16 -69.91 29.35
CA THR A 10 -33.29 -68.79 29.58
C THR A 10 -32.95 -68.15 28.20
N ARG A 11 -33.47 -66.98 27.94
CA ARG A 11 -33.09 -66.16 26.76
C ARG A 11 -31.76 -65.46 27.02
N ALA A 12 -30.72 -65.89 26.33
CA ALA A 12 -29.46 -65.17 26.27
C ALA A 12 -29.64 -63.93 25.40
N ALA A 13 -29.54 -62.75 26.01
CA ALA A 13 -29.52 -61.47 25.30
C ALA A 13 -28.09 -61.18 24.81
N THR A 14 -27.86 -61.37 23.52
CA THR A 14 -26.61 -60.98 22.86
C THR A 14 -26.62 -59.44 22.74
N ARG A 15 -25.80 -58.79 23.57
CA ARG A 15 -25.52 -57.36 23.46
C ARG A 15 -24.45 -57.13 22.39
N THR A 16 -24.88 -56.71 21.20
CA THR A 16 -23.98 -56.19 20.15
C THR A 16 -23.50 -54.83 20.59
N ALA A 17 -22.25 -54.73 21.00
CA ALA A 17 -21.58 -53.45 21.23
C ALA A 17 -21.21 -52.85 19.87
N ALA A 18 -21.99 -51.83 19.43
CA ALA A 18 -21.58 -50.99 18.29
C ALA A 18 -20.46 -50.03 18.73
N CYS A 19 -19.26 -50.36 18.31
CA CYS A 19 -18.13 -49.40 18.41
C CYS A 19 -18.36 -48.30 17.39
N ILE A 20 -18.85 -47.16 17.84
CA ILE A 20 -18.83 -45.94 17.05
C ILE A 20 -17.40 -45.45 17.04
N VAL A 21 -16.65 -45.69 15.94
CA VAL A 21 -15.40 -45.07 15.64
C VAL A 21 -15.73 -43.64 15.22
N THR A 22 -15.72 -42.70 16.15
CA THR A 22 -15.64 -41.25 15.83
C THR A 22 -14.25 -40.99 15.27
N ALA A 23 -14.16 -40.98 13.93
CA ALA A 23 -13.02 -40.37 13.25
C ALA A 23 -13.07 -38.87 13.57
N GLY A 24 -12.34 -38.45 14.61
CA GLY A 24 -12.06 -37.06 14.86
C GLY A 24 -11.20 -36.55 13.71
N LEU A 25 -11.79 -35.74 12.81
CA LEU A 25 -10.98 -34.85 11.99
C LEU A 25 -10.25 -33.93 12.97
N ALA A 26 -8.99 -34.23 13.22
CA ALA A 26 -8.06 -33.24 13.75
C ALA A 26 -7.91 -32.17 12.65
N VAL A 27 -8.71 -31.12 12.71
CA VAL A 27 -8.39 -29.89 12.01
C VAL A 27 -7.13 -29.40 12.67
N SER A 28 -6.00 -29.67 12.02
CA SER A 28 -4.74 -29.05 12.36
C SER A 28 -4.91 -27.57 12.00
N THR A 29 -5.32 -26.75 12.96
CA THR A 29 -5.12 -25.31 12.87
C THR A 29 -3.59 -25.11 12.94
N THR A 30 -2.92 -25.19 11.81
CA THR A 30 -1.64 -24.52 11.69
C THR A 30 -1.95 -23.06 12.02
N PRO A 31 -1.28 -22.45 13.02
CA PRO A 31 -1.35 -21.01 13.14
C PRO A 31 -1.00 -20.47 11.76
N ALA A 32 -1.86 -19.63 11.17
CA ALA A 32 -1.44 -18.77 10.07
C ALA A 32 -0.28 -17.97 10.67
N TRP A 33 0.92 -18.28 10.22
CA TRP A 33 2.07 -17.47 10.50
C TRP A 33 1.74 -16.15 9.78
N ALA A 34 1.40 -15.11 10.53
CA ALA A 34 1.65 -13.76 10.07
C ALA A 34 3.11 -13.80 9.60
N GLY A 35 3.34 -13.58 8.31
CA GLY A 35 4.63 -13.81 7.69
C GLY A 35 5.74 -13.24 8.54
N ASP A 36 6.95 -13.73 8.39
CA ASP A 36 8.04 -13.46 9.32
C ASP A 36 8.23 -11.95 9.56
N LEU A 37 7.52 -11.40 10.55
CA LEU A 37 7.66 -10.01 10.99
C LEU A 37 9.06 -9.76 11.59
N ALA A 38 9.87 -10.81 11.75
CA ALA A 38 11.25 -10.75 12.18
C ALA A 38 12.24 -10.55 11.00
N GLN A 39 11.79 -9.88 9.92
CA GLN A 39 12.66 -9.52 8.82
C GLN A 39 13.87 -8.71 9.31
N VAL A 40 15.04 -9.03 8.80
CA VAL A 40 16.26 -8.25 9.01
C VAL A 40 16.74 -7.72 7.67
N VAL A 41 16.86 -6.41 7.57
CA VAL A 41 17.44 -5.74 6.39
C VAL A 41 18.95 -5.60 6.60
N GLY A 42 19.73 -6.17 5.66
CA GLY A 42 21.20 -6.10 5.69
C GLY A 42 21.72 -4.78 5.17
N ALA A 43 22.83 -4.29 5.74
CA ALA A 43 23.48 -3.06 5.27
C ALA A 43 24.18 -3.21 3.91
N ASP A 44 24.41 -4.45 3.48
CA ASP A 44 25.12 -4.84 2.26
C ASP A 44 24.21 -5.45 1.18
N GLU A 45 22.90 -5.31 1.33
CA GLU A 45 21.96 -5.73 0.30
C GLU A 45 22.16 -4.91 -0.99
N THR A 46 22.08 -5.58 -2.12
CA THR A 46 22.35 -4.96 -3.43
C THR A 46 21.14 -4.19 -3.94
N VAL A 47 21.41 -3.07 -4.63
CA VAL A 47 20.42 -2.38 -5.45
C VAL A 47 20.58 -2.85 -6.89
N ALA A 48 19.48 -3.23 -7.54
CA ALA A 48 19.46 -3.59 -8.96
C ALA A 48 19.83 -2.37 -9.80
N PRO A 49 20.48 -2.55 -10.98
CA PRO A 49 20.68 -1.44 -11.90
C PRO A 49 19.35 -0.83 -12.35
N GLU A 50 19.32 0.49 -12.54
CA GLU A 50 18.19 1.17 -13.21
C GLU A 50 17.95 0.54 -14.61
N GLY A 51 16.67 0.35 -14.96
CA GLY A 51 16.24 -0.28 -16.20
C GLY A 51 16.24 -1.81 -16.14
N GLU A 52 16.47 -2.43 -14.98
CA GLU A 52 16.28 -3.87 -14.80
C GLU A 52 14.81 -4.16 -14.48
N GLU A 53 14.00 -4.23 -15.56
CA GLU A 53 12.56 -4.47 -15.47
C GLU A 53 12.22 -5.80 -14.78
N LYS A 54 11.21 -5.77 -13.91
CA LYS A 54 10.73 -6.94 -13.19
C LYS A 54 9.22 -6.91 -13.03
N VAL A 55 8.57 -8.02 -13.37
CA VAL A 55 7.18 -8.28 -13.01
C VAL A 55 7.14 -9.09 -11.72
N ILE A 56 6.37 -8.63 -10.75
CA ILE A 56 6.17 -9.30 -9.46
C ILE A 56 4.72 -9.79 -9.43
N ASP A 57 4.55 -11.09 -9.58
CA ASP A 57 3.25 -11.78 -9.59
C ASP A 57 2.99 -12.60 -8.32
N ALA A 58 3.98 -12.75 -7.48
CA ALA A 58 3.91 -13.44 -6.19
C ALA A 58 5.15 -13.14 -5.34
N GLY A 59 5.09 -13.50 -4.06
CA GLY A 59 6.19 -13.37 -3.12
C GLY A 59 6.21 -12.06 -2.37
N HIS A 60 7.13 -11.98 -1.43
CA HIS A 60 7.25 -10.90 -0.46
C HIS A 60 8.05 -9.72 -1.03
N VAL A 61 7.48 -8.52 -0.94
CA VAL A 61 8.12 -7.27 -1.35
C VAL A 61 7.72 -6.15 -0.39
N ASP A 62 8.68 -5.36 0.05
CA ASP A 62 8.43 -4.17 0.86
C ASP A 62 8.93 -2.92 0.16
N ILE A 63 8.13 -1.87 0.11
CA ILE A 63 8.66 -0.55 -0.17
C ILE A 63 9.42 -0.02 1.05
N GLY A 64 10.55 0.62 0.80
CA GLY A 64 11.39 1.15 1.86
C GLY A 64 12.33 2.24 1.35
N THR A 65 12.91 2.98 2.27
CA THR A 65 13.77 4.12 1.95
C THR A 65 15.22 3.80 2.28
N LEU A 66 16.11 3.96 1.30
CA LEU A 66 17.54 4.06 1.52
C LEU A 66 17.92 5.54 1.66
N LEU A 67 18.77 5.85 2.65
CA LEU A 67 19.16 7.22 2.95
C LEU A 67 20.68 7.36 2.89
N SER A 68 21.16 8.35 2.11
CA SER A 68 22.58 8.70 2.02
C SER A 68 22.76 10.20 2.27
N GLY A 69 23.14 10.56 3.51
CA GLY A 69 23.07 11.96 3.95
C GLY A 69 21.61 12.42 4.06
N SER A 70 21.20 13.40 3.26
CA SER A 70 19.80 13.82 3.07
C SER A 70 19.22 13.33 1.74
N ASP A 71 19.99 12.60 0.93
CA ASP A 71 19.50 12.02 -0.31
C ASP A 71 18.75 10.72 0.01
N ALA A 72 17.45 10.73 -0.18
CA ALA A 72 16.55 9.61 0.07
C ALA A 72 16.08 8.99 -1.24
N GLU A 73 16.04 7.67 -1.31
CA GLU A 73 15.54 6.92 -2.43
C GLU A 73 14.47 5.92 -1.97
N LEU A 74 13.28 5.97 -2.58
CA LEU A 74 12.20 5.04 -2.32
C LEU A 74 12.30 3.87 -3.29
N LEU A 75 12.57 2.69 -2.77
CA LEU A 75 12.80 1.46 -3.51
C LEU A 75 11.85 0.35 -3.04
N ALA A 76 11.78 -0.73 -3.81
CA ALA A 76 11.13 -1.97 -3.40
C ALA A 76 12.20 -3.02 -3.07
N ARG A 77 12.16 -3.57 -1.86
CA ARG A 77 12.98 -4.70 -1.44
C ARG A 77 12.26 -5.99 -1.84
N ASP A 78 12.72 -6.61 -2.93
CA ASP A 78 12.27 -7.90 -3.42
C ASP A 78 13.08 -9.02 -2.74
N ASP A 79 12.47 -9.78 -1.86
CA ASP A 79 13.09 -10.92 -1.19
C ASP A 79 12.41 -12.26 -1.51
N ALA A 80 11.62 -12.30 -2.57
CA ALA A 80 11.03 -13.53 -3.10
C ALA A 80 12.08 -14.51 -3.66
N GLY A 81 13.32 -14.07 -3.91
CA GLY A 81 14.44 -14.85 -4.41
C GLY A 81 15.34 -15.43 -3.32
N ASP A 82 16.49 -16.00 -3.73
CA ASP A 82 17.50 -16.57 -2.81
C ASP A 82 18.17 -15.50 -1.93
N SER A 83 18.17 -14.26 -2.37
CA SER A 83 18.74 -13.12 -1.65
C SER A 83 17.91 -11.86 -1.93
N PRO A 84 17.73 -10.99 -0.94
CA PRO A 84 17.03 -9.73 -1.13
C PRO A 84 17.76 -8.80 -2.11
N VAL A 85 16.98 -8.10 -2.93
CA VAL A 85 17.45 -7.09 -3.88
C VAL A 85 16.54 -5.87 -3.81
N TRP A 86 17.12 -4.69 -3.64
CA TRP A 86 16.41 -3.43 -3.78
C TRP A 86 16.24 -3.07 -5.24
N ARG A 87 15.02 -2.71 -5.65
CA ARG A 87 14.67 -2.40 -7.05
C ARG A 87 14.06 -1.02 -7.16
N HIS A 88 14.37 -0.34 -8.26
CA HIS A 88 13.74 0.94 -8.58
C HIS A 88 12.26 0.72 -8.90
N LEU A 89 11.38 1.58 -8.37
CA LEU A 89 9.93 1.42 -8.53
C LEU A 89 9.50 1.56 -10.00
N ASP A 90 10.19 2.41 -10.75
CA ASP A 90 9.92 2.63 -12.19
C ASP A 90 10.19 1.39 -13.05
N ASP A 91 10.98 0.45 -12.54
CA ASP A 91 11.31 -0.81 -13.21
C ASP A 91 10.36 -1.96 -12.83
N LEU A 92 9.35 -1.70 -11.97
CA LEU A 92 8.49 -2.73 -11.42
C LEU A 92 7.05 -2.62 -11.90
N VAL A 93 6.47 -3.78 -12.22
CA VAL A 93 5.01 -3.95 -12.34
C VAL A 93 4.56 -5.05 -11.39
N PHE A 94 3.63 -4.73 -10.49
CA PHE A 94 2.94 -5.70 -9.65
C PHE A 94 1.77 -6.29 -10.45
N SER A 95 1.87 -7.57 -10.81
CA SER A 95 0.81 -8.29 -11.52
C SER A 95 -0.18 -8.88 -10.52
N VAL A 96 -1.38 -8.34 -10.49
CA VAL A 96 -2.45 -8.71 -9.54
C VAL A 96 -3.56 -9.44 -10.31
N GLY A 97 -3.36 -10.74 -10.56
CA GLY A 97 -4.31 -11.57 -11.31
C GLY A 97 -5.63 -11.84 -10.58
N ASP A 98 -6.53 -12.56 -11.24
CA ASP A 98 -7.85 -12.88 -10.68
C ASP A 98 -7.81 -13.79 -9.43
N ALA A 99 -6.64 -14.38 -9.13
CA ALA A 99 -6.41 -15.04 -7.84
C ALA A 99 -6.52 -14.09 -6.64
N ALA A 100 -6.37 -12.78 -6.87
CA ALA A 100 -6.50 -11.72 -5.87
C ALA A 100 -7.94 -11.24 -5.67
N GLN A 101 -8.91 -11.75 -6.44
CA GLN A 101 -10.31 -11.33 -6.30
C GLN A 101 -10.88 -11.77 -4.95
N GLN A 102 -11.55 -10.85 -4.30
CA GLN A 102 -12.29 -11.08 -3.05
C GLN A 102 -13.66 -10.39 -3.14
N THR A 103 -14.70 -11.10 -2.69
CA THR A 103 -16.03 -10.51 -2.60
C THR A 103 -16.15 -9.68 -1.32
N LEU A 104 -16.54 -8.41 -1.44
CA LEU A 104 -16.76 -7.54 -0.28
C LEU A 104 -17.85 -8.10 0.64
N PRO A 105 -17.63 -8.16 1.96
CA PRO A 105 -18.62 -8.66 2.90
C PRO A 105 -19.84 -7.74 2.99
N ASP A 106 -20.98 -8.33 3.41
CA ASP A 106 -22.25 -7.59 3.58
C ASP A 106 -22.23 -6.76 4.90
N THR A 107 -21.42 -5.71 4.91
CA THR A 107 -21.28 -4.75 6.02
C THR A 107 -20.86 -3.40 5.47
N ASP A 108 -21.21 -2.32 6.20
CA ASP A 108 -20.82 -0.95 5.84
C ASP A 108 -19.35 -0.63 6.21
N ASP A 109 -18.66 -1.54 6.89
CA ASP A 109 -17.28 -1.33 7.38
C ASP A 109 -16.26 -1.13 6.25
N PHE A 110 -16.60 -1.52 5.01
CA PHE A 110 -15.75 -1.40 3.83
C PHE A 110 -16.27 -0.37 2.80
N SER A 111 -17.16 0.55 3.20
CA SER A 111 -17.70 1.59 2.30
C SER A 111 -16.62 2.44 1.63
N PHE A 112 -15.47 2.63 2.30
CA PHE A 112 -14.32 3.37 1.79
C PHE A 112 -13.62 2.71 0.59
N VAL A 113 -13.93 1.44 0.27
CA VAL A 113 -13.35 0.74 -0.89
C VAL A 113 -13.89 1.30 -2.21
N GLY A 114 -15.10 1.88 -2.22
CA GLY A 114 -15.72 2.43 -3.41
C GLY A 114 -16.55 1.43 -4.22
N ALA A 115 -16.65 0.18 -3.76
CA ALA A 115 -17.52 -0.84 -4.34
C ALA A 115 -18.64 -1.24 -3.37
N GLN A 116 -19.71 -1.87 -3.87
CA GLN A 116 -20.85 -2.28 -3.05
C GLN A 116 -20.59 -3.62 -2.36
N SER A 117 -21.26 -3.86 -1.23
CA SER A 117 -21.31 -5.19 -0.61
C SER A 117 -21.71 -6.27 -1.61
N GLY A 118 -20.94 -7.36 -1.66
CA GLY A 118 -21.14 -8.47 -2.58
C GLY A 118 -20.51 -8.30 -3.96
N GLU A 119 -19.90 -7.16 -4.26
CA GLU A 119 -19.07 -6.99 -5.46
C GLU A 119 -17.67 -7.56 -5.25
N ASP A 120 -17.05 -8.02 -6.34
CA ASP A 120 -15.69 -8.52 -6.34
C ASP A 120 -14.71 -7.36 -6.59
N VAL A 121 -13.63 -7.33 -5.82
CA VAL A 121 -12.54 -6.38 -5.92
C VAL A 121 -11.21 -7.15 -5.93
N TRP A 122 -10.15 -6.58 -6.47
CA TRP A 122 -8.81 -7.16 -6.42
C TRP A 122 -8.06 -6.63 -5.20
N VAL A 123 -7.50 -7.55 -4.41
CA VAL A 123 -6.81 -7.22 -3.17
C VAL A 123 -5.40 -7.81 -3.19
N VAL A 124 -4.39 -6.97 -3.08
CA VAL A 124 -3.05 -7.39 -2.62
C VAL A 124 -3.14 -7.46 -1.09
N PRO A 125 -3.19 -8.66 -0.50
CA PRO A 125 -3.70 -8.82 0.85
C PRO A 125 -2.64 -8.55 1.92
N GLN A 126 -3.08 -8.12 3.09
CA GLN A 126 -2.23 -7.96 4.27
C GLN A 126 -1.61 -9.29 4.74
N THR A 127 -2.26 -10.42 4.49
CA THR A 127 -1.76 -11.76 4.79
C THR A 127 -1.33 -12.45 3.51
N GLU A 128 -0.16 -13.07 3.50
CA GLU A 128 0.36 -13.76 2.32
C GLU A 128 -0.66 -14.70 1.68
N GLN A 129 -0.83 -14.58 0.38
CA GLN A 129 -1.68 -15.43 -0.46
C GLN A 129 -0.88 -15.95 -1.66
N VAL A 130 -0.91 -17.27 -1.87
CA VAL A 130 -0.21 -17.91 -2.99
C VAL A 130 -0.71 -17.38 -4.33
N GLY A 131 0.19 -16.95 -5.19
CA GLY A 131 -0.12 -16.43 -6.53
C GLY A 131 -0.60 -14.97 -6.54
N VAL A 132 -0.38 -14.24 -5.46
CA VAL A 132 -0.61 -12.81 -5.35
C VAL A 132 0.64 -12.15 -4.76
N PRO A 133 1.08 -10.98 -5.23
CA PRO A 133 2.14 -10.23 -4.58
C PRO A 133 1.80 -9.99 -3.11
N TRP A 134 2.80 -10.09 -2.24
CA TRP A 134 2.61 -9.74 -0.83
C TRP A 134 3.38 -8.47 -0.52
N LEU A 135 2.70 -7.33 -0.70
CA LEU A 135 3.29 -6.00 -0.68
C LEU A 135 3.10 -5.32 0.68
N GLY A 136 4.23 -4.91 1.26
CA GLY A 136 4.29 -4.16 2.50
C GLY A 136 5.17 -2.93 2.39
N TRP A 137 5.54 -2.41 3.56
CA TRP A 137 6.59 -1.41 3.72
C TRP A 137 7.46 -1.70 4.93
N ASN A 138 8.70 -1.27 4.86
CA ASN A 138 9.59 -1.32 6.00
C ASN A 138 10.40 -0.02 6.17
N THR A 139 10.74 0.26 7.43
CA THR A 139 11.65 1.34 7.83
C THR A 139 12.88 0.78 8.53
N GLN A 140 13.33 -0.42 8.08
CA GLN A 140 14.38 -1.21 8.75
C GLN A 140 15.74 -1.09 8.06
N ALA A 141 15.83 -0.40 6.92
CA ALA A 141 17.10 -0.20 6.24
C ALA A 141 18.11 0.48 7.20
N PRO A 142 19.30 -0.10 7.43
CA PRO A 142 20.28 0.47 8.36
C PRO A 142 20.65 1.92 8.05
N SER A 143 20.71 2.27 6.76
CA SER A 143 20.98 3.66 6.33
C SER A 143 19.88 4.64 6.79
N LEU A 144 18.61 4.21 6.83
CA LEU A 144 17.50 5.00 7.35
C LEU A 144 17.52 5.03 8.88
N VAL A 145 17.63 3.85 9.52
CA VAL A 145 17.58 3.71 10.99
C VAL A 145 18.67 4.52 11.70
N ASP A 146 19.87 4.55 11.14
CA ASP A 146 21.01 5.23 11.73
C ASP A 146 20.95 6.76 11.54
N ASN A 147 20.20 7.27 10.57
CA ASN A 147 20.25 8.67 10.17
C ASN A 147 18.94 9.43 10.29
N ALA A 148 17.78 8.80 10.22
CA ALA A 148 16.48 9.48 10.36
C ALA A 148 16.08 9.69 11.83
N ASP A 149 15.29 10.74 12.11
CA ASP A 149 14.75 11.01 13.44
C ASP A 149 13.42 10.30 13.65
N ARG A 150 13.43 9.22 14.46
CA ARG A 150 12.28 8.47 14.96
C ARG A 150 11.44 7.69 13.93
N GLY A 151 11.22 8.17 12.72
CA GLY A 151 10.35 7.54 11.74
C GLY A 151 10.19 8.37 10.47
N VAL A 152 9.23 7.97 9.66
CA VAL A 152 8.88 8.65 8.41
C VAL A 152 7.38 8.91 8.33
N THR A 153 6.97 9.92 7.58
CA THR A 153 5.59 10.10 7.16
C THR A 153 5.44 9.54 5.76
N MET A 154 4.47 8.65 5.56
CA MET A 154 4.03 8.19 4.24
C MET A 154 2.84 9.03 3.80
N GLU A 155 2.94 9.67 2.64
CA GLU A 155 1.92 10.54 2.07
C GLU A 155 1.42 9.97 0.74
N PHE A 156 0.10 9.93 0.56
CA PHE A 156 -0.56 9.55 -0.68
C PHE A 156 -0.57 10.72 -1.64
N LEU A 157 0.08 10.59 -2.79
CA LEU A 157 0.11 11.60 -3.85
C LEU A 157 -1.04 11.45 -4.84
N GLY A 158 -1.78 10.34 -4.76
CA GLY A 158 -2.93 10.06 -5.59
C GLY A 158 -2.86 8.71 -6.28
N HIS A 159 -3.90 8.44 -7.06
CA HIS A 159 -4.09 7.23 -7.85
C HIS A 159 -4.42 7.60 -9.29
N SER A 160 -3.88 6.87 -10.24
CA SER A 160 -4.25 6.90 -11.66
C SER A 160 -4.64 5.49 -12.09
N GLY A 161 -5.80 5.35 -12.71
CA GLY A 161 -6.34 4.05 -13.15
C GLY A 161 -7.85 4.01 -13.10
N PRO A 162 -8.48 2.90 -13.57
CA PRO A 162 -9.92 2.76 -13.54
C PRO A 162 -10.45 2.51 -12.12
N GLY A 163 -11.67 2.94 -11.84
CA GLY A 163 -12.34 2.74 -10.55
C GLY A 163 -11.64 3.40 -9.38
N ASP A 164 -11.82 2.81 -8.19
CA ASP A 164 -11.30 3.31 -6.93
C ASP A 164 -10.15 2.46 -6.39
N PHE A 165 -9.29 3.12 -5.62
CA PHE A 165 -8.18 2.53 -4.87
C PHE A 165 -8.35 2.77 -3.38
N SER A 166 -8.00 1.78 -2.55
CA SER A 166 -7.88 1.96 -1.10
C SER A 166 -6.75 1.16 -0.50
N LEU A 167 -6.17 1.70 0.58
CA LEU A 167 -5.16 1.08 1.43
C LEU A 167 -5.66 1.07 2.86
N PHE A 168 -5.71 -0.11 3.49
CA PHE A 168 -6.21 -0.24 4.85
C PHE A 168 -5.59 -1.41 5.61
N LEU A 169 -5.64 -1.34 6.94
CA LEU A 169 -5.21 -2.39 7.86
C LEU A 169 -6.42 -3.09 8.49
N GLN A 170 -6.30 -4.41 8.64
CA GLN A 170 -7.23 -5.23 9.42
C GLN A 170 -6.49 -5.80 10.62
N ASN A 171 -6.70 -5.19 11.79
CA ASN A 171 -5.98 -5.57 13.02
C ASN A 171 -6.46 -6.88 13.65
N GLY A 172 -7.43 -7.55 13.01
CA GLY A 172 -8.04 -8.77 13.51
C GLY A 172 -9.09 -8.50 14.59
N GLY A 173 -9.81 -9.57 14.99
CA GLY A 173 -10.89 -9.43 15.95
C GLY A 173 -12.19 -8.90 15.34
N PHE A 174 -12.92 -8.04 16.09
CA PHE A 174 -14.20 -7.46 15.69
C PHE A 174 -14.09 -5.94 15.44
N GLU A 175 -12.89 -5.42 15.32
CA GLU A 175 -12.67 -4.01 15.04
C GLU A 175 -12.85 -3.74 13.55
N ALA A 176 -13.39 -2.56 13.22
CA ALA A 176 -13.48 -2.09 11.84
C ALA A 176 -12.07 -1.94 11.24
N PRO A 177 -11.93 -2.10 9.91
CA PRO A 177 -10.66 -1.83 9.23
C PRO A 177 -10.19 -0.40 9.50
N GLN A 178 -8.88 -0.23 9.63
CA GLN A 178 -8.26 1.09 9.73
C GLN A 178 -7.92 1.59 8.34
N LEU A 179 -8.70 2.55 7.84
CA LEU A 179 -8.42 3.22 6.57
C LEU A 179 -7.12 4.02 6.69
N LEU A 180 -6.24 3.88 5.70
CA LEU A 180 -5.05 4.70 5.51
C LEU A 180 -5.23 5.66 4.34
N TRP A 181 -5.60 5.15 3.16
CA TRP A 181 -5.84 5.94 1.95
C TRP A 181 -7.07 5.42 1.20
N SER A 182 -7.83 6.33 0.59
CA SER A 182 -8.94 6.00 -0.30
C SER A 182 -9.17 7.09 -1.33
N THR A 183 -9.55 6.69 -2.55
CA THR A 183 -10.05 7.61 -3.58
C THR A 183 -11.55 7.82 -3.49
N ALA A 184 -12.28 6.83 -2.96
CA ALA A 184 -13.74 6.89 -2.81
C ALA A 184 -14.18 7.71 -1.58
N GLU A 185 -13.36 7.74 -0.53
CA GLU A 185 -13.65 8.45 0.70
C GLU A 185 -12.53 9.43 1.05
N LYS A 186 -12.89 10.66 1.37
CA LYS A 186 -11.91 11.66 1.82
C LYS A 186 -11.44 11.30 3.23
N GLY A 187 -10.16 11.02 3.34
CA GLY A 187 -9.46 10.69 4.57
C GLY A 187 -8.20 11.53 4.76
N GLU A 188 -7.40 11.13 5.73
CA GLU A 188 -6.04 11.65 5.86
C GLU A 188 -5.21 11.12 4.69
N SER A 189 -4.41 12.00 4.07
CA SER A 189 -3.52 11.61 2.97
C SER A 189 -2.17 11.11 3.47
N GLU A 190 -1.90 11.18 4.77
CA GLU A 190 -0.61 10.83 5.34
C GLU A 190 -0.76 10.09 6.66
N PHE A 191 0.20 9.20 6.95
CA PHE A 191 0.31 8.53 8.24
C PHE A 191 1.78 8.36 8.64
N TRP A 192 2.02 8.27 9.95
CA TRP A 192 3.34 8.10 10.53
C TRP A 192 3.73 6.62 10.66
N VAL A 193 5.00 6.32 10.38
CA VAL A 193 5.62 5.01 10.55
C VAL A 193 6.90 5.15 11.37
N ASP A 194 6.96 4.52 12.54
CA ASP A 194 8.16 4.49 13.37
C ASP A 194 9.31 3.74 12.66
N LEU A 195 10.57 4.07 13.01
CA LEU A 195 11.72 3.27 12.56
C LEU A 195 11.62 1.83 13.05
N ASN A 196 12.27 0.92 12.32
CA ASN A 196 12.24 -0.53 12.57
C ASN A 196 10.83 -1.15 12.49
N THR A 197 9.95 -0.56 11.71
CA THR A 197 8.62 -1.09 11.42
C THR A 197 8.66 -1.92 10.13
N HIS A 198 7.95 -3.07 10.15
CA HIS A 198 7.63 -3.88 8.98
C HIS A 198 6.14 -4.19 9.02
N THR A 199 5.41 -3.82 7.98
CA THR A 199 3.94 -3.92 7.96
C THR A 199 3.44 -4.21 6.57
N HIS A 200 2.44 -5.10 6.47
CA HIS A 200 1.64 -5.32 5.27
C HIS A 200 0.24 -4.77 5.46
N ALA A 201 -0.37 -4.29 4.38
CA ALA A 201 -1.73 -3.78 4.35
C ALA A 201 -2.51 -4.40 3.18
N ASN A 202 -3.81 -4.15 3.14
CA ASN A 202 -4.65 -4.49 2.00
C ASN A 202 -4.62 -3.33 1.00
N TRP A 203 -4.11 -3.58 -0.21
CA TRP A 203 -4.15 -2.65 -1.35
C TRP A 203 -5.29 -3.13 -2.25
N THR A 204 -6.32 -2.33 -2.42
CA THR A 204 -7.57 -2.77 -3.06
C THR A 204 -7.89 -1.93 -4.28
N PHE A 205 -8.29 -2.59 -5.36
CA PHE A 205 -8.67 -1.99 -6.63
C PHE A 205 -10.06 -2.47 -7.02
N THR A 206 -10.98 -1.56 -7.40
CA THR A 206 -12.36 -1.92 -7.71
C THR A 206 -12.57 -2.35 -9.16
N GLU A 207 -11.69 -1.98 -10.07
CA GLU A 207 -11.77 -2.33 -11.49
C GLU A 207 -10.44 -2.88 -12.00
N PRO A 208 -10.44 -3.76 -13.03
CA PRO A 208 -9.21 -4.25 -13.63
C PRO A 208 -8.60 -3.22 -14.58
N GLY A 209 -7.27 -3.27 -14.75
CA GLY A 209 -6.54 -2.40 -15.66
C GLY A 209 -5.16 -2.03 -15.14
N THR A 210 -4.55 -1.01 -15.74
CA THR A 210 -3.30 -0.42 -15.24
C THR A 210 -3.64 0.61 -14.17
N HIS A 211 -3.01 0.46 -13.00
CA HIS A 211 -3.14 1.39 -11.88
C HIS A 211 -1.77 1.90 -11.46
N GLN A 212 -1.70 3.15 -11.09
CA GLN A 212 -0.52 3.77 -10.49
C GLN A 212 -0.89 4.42 -9.17
N VAL A 213 -0.06 4.23 -8.16
CA VAL A 213 -0.23 4.81 -6.81
C VAL A 213 1.01 5.60 -6.47
N GLY A 214 0.87 6.91 -6.40
CA GLY A 214 1.96 7.82 -6.04
C GLY A 214 2.11 7.92 -4.51
N ILE A 215 3.35 7.82 -4.04
CA ILE A 215 3.71 7.85 -2.63
C ILE A 215 4.86 8.81 -2.42
N ARG A 216 4.80 9.60 -1.34
CA ARG A 216 5.92 10.38 -0.84
C ARG A 216 6.31 9.90 0.54
N ILE A 217 7.60 9.74 0.76
CA ILE A 217 8.19 9.56 2.08
C ILE A 217 8.86 10.87 2.48
N LYS A 218 8.58 11.35 3.69
CA LYS A 218 9.18 12.57 4.23
C LYS A 218 9.57 12.39 5.70
N SER A 219 10.69 12.96 6.10
CA SER A 219 11.17 12.97 7.48
C SER A 219 12.30 14.00 7.66
N GLU A 220 12.89 13.96 8.83
CA GLU A 220 14.12 14.70 9.18
C GLU A 220 15.23 13.72 9.51
N THR A 221 16.46 14.11 9.24
CA THR A 221 17.64 13.41 9.77
C THR A 221 17.84 13.74 11.24
N THR A 222 18.65 12.94 11.94
CA THR A 222 19.07 13.23 13.34
C THR A 222 19.79 14.56 13.50
N ASN A 223 20.24 15.18 12.42
CA ASN A 223 20.88 16.51 12.38
C ASN A 223 19.88 17.63 12.09
N GLY A 224 18.61 17.33 11.86
CA GLY A 224 17.53 18.30 11.58
C GLY A 224 17.47 18.75 10.11
N GLU A 225 18.06 18.00 9.17
CA GLU A 225 17.87 18.23 7.74
C GLU A 225 16.61 17.48 7.28
N GLU A 226 15.69 18.19 6.66
CA GLU A 226 14.50 17.57 6.04
C GLU A 226 14.91 16.80 4.78
N PHE A 227 14.28 15.63 4.56
CA PHE A 227 14.37 14.91 3.32
C PHE A 227 13.00 14.43 2.88
N SER A 228 12.83 14.27 1.57
CA SER A 228 11.67 13.62 0.98
C SER A 228 12.05 12.91 -0.31
N THR A 229 11.33 11.85 -0.61
CA THR A 229 11.45 11.09 -1.87
C THR A 229 10.08 10.64 -2.31
N ASP A 230 9.83 10.71 -3.62
CA ASP A 230 8.59 10.29 -4.25
C ASP A 230 8.84 8.98 -5.00
N GLY A 231 7.80 8.16 -5.12
CA GLY A 231 7.81 6.97 -5.96
C GLY A 231 6.41 6.62 -6.43
N VAL A 232 6.35 5.86 -7.48
CA VAL A 232 5.08 5.38 -8.07
C VAL A 232 5.10 3.86 -8.10
N LEU A 233 4.08 3.26 -7.51
CA LEU A 233 3.83 1.83 -7.63
C LEU A 233 2.92 1.59 -8.82
N THR A 234 3.33 0.74 -9.75
CA THR A 234 2.54 0.38 -10.93
C THR A 234 1.98 -1.03 -10.78
N PHE A 235 0.68 -1.17 -10.99
CA PHE A 235 -0.04 -2.45 -10.90
C PHE A 235 -0.73 -2.76 -12.22
N ALA A 236 -0.66 -4.02 -12.64
CA ALA A 236 -1.47 -4.60 -13.70
C ALA A 236 -2.52 -5.51 -13.03
N VAL A 237 -3.77 -5.05 -12.96
CA VAL A 237 -4.84 -5.67 -12.18
C VAL A 237 -5.79 -6.45 -13.09
N GLY A 238 -6.11 -7.71 -12.72
CA GLY A 238 -6.91 -8.65 -13.49
C GLY A 238 -6.09 -9.46 -14.50
N ASP A 239 -6.48 -10.70 -14.77
CA ASP A 239 -5.79 -11.61 -15.71
C ASP A 239 -5.69 -11.07 -17.14
N GLY A 240 -6.55 -10.11 -17.50
CA GLY A 240 -6.57 -9.46 -18.81
C GLY A 240 -5.72 -8.20 -18.93
N ALA A 241 -5.05 -7.77 -17.86
CA ALA A 241 -4.24 -6.55 -17.86
C ALA A 241 -2.99 -6.70 -18.75
N ASP A 242 -2.67 -5.64 -19.48
CA ASP A 242 -1.49 -5.59 -20.36
C ASP A 242 -0.27 -5.14 -19.54
N ILE A 243 0.61 -6.09 -19.22
CA ILE A 243 1.85 -5.83 -18.45
C ILE A 243 2.75 -4.80 -19.16
N GLN A 244 2.87 -4.88 -20.48
CA GLN A 244 3.71 -3.93 -21.22
C GLN A 244 3.12 -2.51 -21.18
N ALA A 245 1.80 -2.40 -21.33
CA ALA A 245 1.13 -1.11 -21.18
C ALA A 245 1.27 -0.54 -19.77
N ALA A 246 1.27 -1.41 -18.73
CA ALA A 246 1.53 -0.98 -17.37
C ALA A 246 2.98 -0.50 -17.18
N GLN A 247 3.95 -1.17 -17.81
CA GLN A 247 5.36 -0.81 -17.75
C GLN A 247 5.66 0.52 -18.47
N ASP A 248 4.97 0.77 -19.59
CA ASP A 248 5.11 1.99 -20.38
C ASP A 248 4.26 3.16 -19.84
N ALA A 249 3.49 2.95 -18.75
CA ALA A 249 2.60 3.96 -18.20
C ALA A 249 3.37 5.10 -17.52
N GLU A 250 3.08 6.33 -17.95
CA GLU A 250 3.66 7.52 -17.33
C GLU A 250 2.74 8.04 -16.20
N TRP A 251 3.33 8.30 -15.04
CA TRP A 251 2.60 8.88 -13.92
C TRP A 251 2.13 10.30 -14.27
N SER A 252 0.81 10.53 -14.14
CA SER A 252 0.21 11.84 -14.35
C SER A 252 -0.57 12.27 -13.11
N PRO A 253 -0.03 13.19 -12.30
CA PRO A 253 -0.72 13.70 -11.11
C PRO A 253 -2.03 14.45 -11.42
N ALA A 254 -2.36 14.72 -12.70
CA ALA A 254 -3.61 15.37 -13.07
C ALA A 254 -4.85 14.49 -12.81
N ASP A 255 -4.68 13.16 -12.76
CA ASP A 255 -5.71 12.19 -12.41
C ASP A 255 -5.67 11.83 -10.91
N ALA A 256 -4.64 12.27 -10.20
CA ALA A 256 -4.57 12.18 -8.76
C ALA A 256 -5.61 13.12 -8.15
N THR A 257 -6.54 12.59 -7.35
CA THR A 257 -7.55 13.38 -6.62
C THR A 257 -6.94 14.20 -5.49
N THR A 258 -5.80 14.82 -5.73
CA THR A 258 -5.26 15.82 -4.82
C THR A 258 -6.15 17.05 -4.91
N GLU A 259 -6.82 17.42 -3.83
CA GLU A 259 -7.32 18.78 -3.73
C GLU A 259 -6.12 19.71 -3.91
N ASP A 260 -6.00 20.24 -5.14
CA ASP A 260 -5.05 21.28 -5.46
C ASP A 260 -5.31 22.46 -4.52
N SER A 261 -4.46 22.61 -3.51
CA SER A 261 -4.34 23.85 -2.75
C SER A 261 -3.70 24.95 -3.60
N SER A 262 -3.60 24.73 -4.93
CA SER A 262 -3.21 25.77 -5.86
C SER A 262 -4.24 26.89 -5.80
N LEU A 263 -3.82 28.05 -5.37
CA LEU A 263 -4.62 29.26 -5.45
C LEU A 263 -5.05 29.41 -6.90
N PRO A 264 -6.35 29.68 -7.15
CA PRO A 264 -6.85 29.78 -8.52
C PRO A 264 -5.99 30.73 -9.34
N VAL A 265 -5.76 30.39 -10.61
CA VAL A 265 -4.85 31.11 -11.54
C VAL A 265 -5.02 32.63 -11.51
N TRP A 266 -6.24 33.13 -11.23
CA TRP A 266 -6.50 34.56 -11.10
C TRP A 266 -5.74 35.19 -9.90
N VAL A 267 -5.43 34.45 -8.83
CA VAL A 267 -4.63 34.94 -7.69
C VAL A 267 -3.19 35.21 -8.14
N TYR A 268 -2.63 34.30 -8.95
CA TYR A 268 -1.28 34.52 -9.51
C TYR A 268 -1.24 35.68 -10.48
N VAL A 269 -2.34 35.90 -11.27
CA VAL A 269 -2.47 37.06 -12.16
C VAL A 269 -2.56 38.35 -11.35
N LEU A 270 -3.25 38.34 -10.21
CA LEU A 270 -3.34 39.53 -9.35
C LEU A 270 -1.98 39.83 -8.67
N VAL A 271 -1.27 38.81 -8.20
CA VAL A 271 0.08 38.99 -7.60
C VAL A 271 1.08 39.40 -8.67
N GLY A 272 1.10 38.71 -9.82
CA GLY A 272 1.96 39.05 -10.95
C GLY A 272 1.63 40.47 -11.52
N GLY A 273 0.36 40.81 -11.68
CA GLY A 273 -0.11 42.14 -12.10
C GLY A 273 0.28 43.23 -11.10
N GLY A 274 0.16 42.96 -9.80
CA GLY A 274 0.58 43.88 -8.73
C GLY A 274 2.10 44.19 -8.76
N ILE A 275 2.93 43.19 -8.99
CA ILE A 275 4.40 43.38 -9.13
C ILE A 275 4.72 44.20 -10.38
N ILE A 276 4.07 43.93 -11.50
CA ILE A 276 4.29 44.73 -12.75
C ILE A 276 3.87 46.18 -12.55
N VAL A 277 2.75 46.48 -11.87
CA VAL A 277 2.30 47.82 -11.55
C VAL A 277 3.27 48.53 -10.60
N LEU A 278 3.82 47.83 -9.60
CA LEU A 278 4.85 48.37 -8.70
C LEU A 278 6.15 48.70 -9.44
N ILE A 279 6.63 47.85 -10.33
CA ILE A 279 7.81 48.08 -11.14
C ILE A 279 7.58 49.26 -12.10
N ALA A 280 6.43 49.36 -12.74
CA ALA A 280 6.06 50.48 -13.61
C ALA A 280 5.95 51.79 -12.82
N GLY A 281 5.34 51.77 -11.63
CA GLY A 281 5.20 52.90 -10.73
C GLY A 281 6.56 53.45 -10.27
N VAL A 282 7.49 52.60 -9.89
CA VAL A 282 8.87 52.99 -9.48
C VAL A 282 9.64 53.56 -10.67
N ALA A 283 9.51 52.98 -11.86
CA ALA A 283 10.15 53.54 -13.08
C ALA A 283 9.65 54.92 -13.46
N VAL A 284 8.34 55.20 -13.32
CA VAL A 284 7.73 56.52 -13.55
C VAL A 284 8.21 57.54 -12.52
N LEU A 285 8.29 57.17 -11.23
CA LEU A 285 8.81 58.03 -10.14
C LEU A 285 10.29 58.36 -10.31
N VAL A 286 11.13 57.41 -10.71
CA VAL A 286 12.56 57.64 -10.97
C VAL A 286 12.74 58.53 -12.20
N LYS A 287 11.92 58.40 -13.25
CA LYS A 287 11.96 59.21 -14.46
C LYS A 287 11.42 60.65 -14.22
N SER A 288 10.45 60.83 -13.34
CA SER A 288 9.96 62.16 -12.95
C SER A 288 10.96 62.95 -12.10
N ARG A 289 11.73 62.30 -11.17
CA ARG A 289 12.78 62.91 -10.39
C ARG A 289 13.98 63.36 -11.24
N LYS A 290 14.35 62.60 -12.28
CA LYS A 290 15.42 63.03 -13.22
C LYS A 290 15.05 64.20 -14.12
N ARG A 291 13.75 64.58 -14.27
CA ARG A 291 13.31 65.75 -15.03
C ARG A 291 13.19 67.02 -14.19
N GLY A 292 13.25 66.93 -12.85
CA GLY A 292 13.14 68.06 -11.92
C GLY A 292 14.48 68.80 -11.67
N ASP A 293 15.64 68.18 -11.95
CA ASP A 293 16.98 68.74 -11.63
C ASP A 293 17.68 69.43 -12.81
N GLY A 294 16.91 69.86 -13.81
CA GLY A 294 17.47 70.46 -15.03
C GLY A 294 17.05 71.95 -15.27
N HIS A 295 16.74 72.74 -14.23
CA HIS A 295 16.57 74.19 -14.34
C HIS A 295 17.04 74.88 -13.05
N VAL A 296 18.31 75.25 -13.01
CA VAL A 296 18.85 76.50 -12.43
C VAL A 296 20.05 76.89 -13.28
#